data_733957142648a3b9e6c459aabf311c27
#
_entry.id   733957142648a3b9e6c459aabf311c27
#
_cell.length_a   1.000
_cell.length_b   1.000
_cell.length_c   1.000
_cell.angle_alpha   90.00
_cell.angle_beta   90.00
_cell.angle_gamma   90.00
#
_symmetry.space_group_name_H-M   'P 1'
#
loop_
_entity.id
_entity.type
_entity.pdbx_description
1 polymer ?
#
loop_
_entity_poly.entity_id
_entity_poly.type
_entity_poly.pdbx_seq_one_letter_code
_entity_poly.pdbx_strand_id
1 'polypeptide(L)'
;MFSTKNLTVAAALILGIALGWSTRSLRAESKEESHVYELRTYYTLEGRLPALNARFKDHTLKLFEKHGMKNIVYGTPIEKDGKPVGDKLVYLLAHKSQEAAQASFAAFGKDPEWVAARDASEKDGKIVSKVESQFLVPTDYSPMK
;
A
#
# COMPACT_ATOMS: atom_id res chain seq x y z
N MET A 1 22.83 -62.77 -63.92
CA MET A 1 21.42 -62.96 -63.61
C MET A 1 21.10 -62.01 -62.44
N PHE A 2 20.14 -61.11 -62.63
CA PHE A 2 19.60 -60.10 -61.70
C PHE A 2 20.41 -58.78 -61.63
N SER A 3 20.05 -57.89 -62.32
CA SER A 3 19.02 -56.80 -62.35
C SER A 3 19.30 -55.71 -61.33
N THR A 4 19.92 -54.66 -61.88
CA THR A 4 20.06 -53.35 -61.27
C THR A 4 18.76 -52.58 -61.41
N LYS A 5 18.25 -52.01 -60.33
CA LYS A 5 17.18 -50.97 -60.35
C LYS A 5 17.70 -49.67 -59.76
N ASN A 6 17.71 -48.69 -60.62
CA ASN A 6 18.06 -47.33 -60.35
C ASN A 6 17.05 -46.71 -59.35
N LEU A 7 17.54 -46.07 -58.31
CA LEU A 7 16.73 -45.26 -57.42
C LEU A 7 17.08 -43.80 -57.64
N THR A 8 16.17 -43.10 -58.25
CA THR A 8 16.22 -41.65 -58.49
C THR A 8 15.98 -40.92 -57.19
N VAL A 9 16.93 -40.13 -56.74
CA VAL A 9 16.76 -39.26 -55.58
C VAL A 9 16.12 -37.96 -56.04
N ALA A 10 14.87 -37.76 -55.67
CA ALA A 10 14.21 -36.47 -55.86
C ALA A 10 14.57 -35.56 -54.68
N ALA A 11 15.25 -34.47 -54.95
CA ALA A 11 15.52 -33.41 -54.00
C ALA A 11 14.26 -32.55 -53.79
N ALA A 12 13.66 -32.68 -52.65
CA ALA A 12 12.56 -31.80 -52.24
C ALA A 12 13.15 -30.56 -51.57
N LEU A 13 13.03 -29.41 -52.24
CA LEU A 13 13.29 -28.09 -51.65
C LEU A 13 12.17 -27.76 -50.68
N ILE A 14 12.47 -27.80 -49.40
CA ILE A 14 11.56 -27.29 -48.34
C ILE A 14 11.82 -25.79 -48.19
N LEU A 15 10.92 -24.97 -48.77
CA LEU A 15 10.82 -23.55 -48.43
C LEU A 15 10.35 -23.41 -46.96
N GLY A 16 11.28 -23.08 -46.09
CA GLY A 16 10.96 -22.70 -44.71
C GLY A 16 10.28 -21.35 -44.66
N ILE A 17 8.96 -21.35 -44.48
CA ILE A 17 8.22 -20.14 -44.12
C ILE A 17 8.52 -19.88 -42.63
N ALA A 18 9.44 -18.94 -42.36
CA ALA A 18 9.64 -18.40 -41.03
C ALA A 18 8.40 -17.56 -40.63
N LEU A 19 7.43 -18.19 -40.01
CA LEU A 19 6.38 -17.47 -39.27
C LEU A 19 7.03 -16.81 -38.06
N GLY A 20 7.36 -15.54 -38.21
CA GLY A 20 7.76 -14.68 -37.09
C GLY A 20 6.61 -14.56 -36.11
N TRP A 21 6.63 -15.39 -35.08
CA TRP A 21 5.79 -15.20 -33.92
C TRP A 21 6.33 -13.98 -33.13
N SER A 22 5.80 -12.82 -33.48
CA SER A 22 5.94 -11.64 -32.64
C SER A 22 5.25 -11.96 -31.31
N THR A 23 6.02 -12.40 -30.33
CA THR A 23 5.55 -12.47 -28.95
C THR A 23 5.35 -11.06 -28.45
N ARG A 24 4.19 -10.49 -28.79
CA ARG A 24 3.70 -9.29 -28.17
C ARG A 24 3.50 -9.64 -26.69
N SER A 25 4.49 -9.35 -25.87
CA SER A 25 4.33 -9.37 -24.40
C SER A 25 3.11 -8.55 -24.08
N LEU A 26 2.01 -9.23 -23.80
CA LEU A 26 0.87 -8.64 -23.12
C LEU A 26 1.37 -8.32 -21.72
N ARG A 27 2.02 -7.16 -21.59
CA ARG A 27 2.20 -6.52 -20.30
C ARG A 27 0.78 -6.30 -19.80
N ALA A 28 0.34 -7.17 -18.91
CA ALA A 28 -0.88 -6.95 -18.17
C ALA A 28 -0.71 -5.58 -17.52
N GLU A 29 -1.38 -4.58 -18.08
CA GLU A 29 -1.53 -3.28 -17.48
C GLU A 29 -2.25 -3.57 -16.16
N SER A 30 -1.48 -3.63 -15.06
CA SER A 30 -2.07 -3.71 -13.74
C SER A 30 -2.96 -2.48 -13.64
N LYS A 31 -4.27 -2.69 -13.72
CA LYS A 31 -5.25 -1.66 -13.46
C LYS A 31 -4.89 -1.14 -12.08
N GLU A 32 -4.23 0.03 -12.02
CA GLU A 32 -3.91 0.67 -10.75
C GLU A 32 -5.23 0.80 -10.01
N GLU A 33 -5.32 0.10 -8.89
CA GLU A 33 -6.50 0.19 -8.02
C GLU A 33 -6.56 1.64 -7.56
N SER A 34 -7.56 2.38 -8.02
CA SER A 34 -7.76 3.76 -7.58
C SER A 34 -7.99 3.74 -6.07
N HIS A 35 -7.16 4.49 -5.35
CA HIS A 35 -7.24 4.58 -3.90
C HIS A 35 -7.88 5.90 -3.48
N VAL A 36 -8.58 5.86 -2.37
CA VAL A 36 -8.92 7.05 -1.59
C VAL A 36 -7.89 7.17 -0.48
N TYR A 37 -7.27 8.33 -0.37
CA TYR A 37 -6.28 8.58 0.67
C TYR A 37 -6.93 9.27 1.85
N GLU A 38 -6.48 8.95 3.05
CA GLU A 38 -6.94 9.60 4.27
C GLU A 38 -5.74 10.21 4.99
N LEU A 39 -5.70 11.55 5.00
CA LEU A 39 -4.75 12.32 5.80
C LEU A 39 -5.28 12.44 7.22
N ARG A 40 -4.51 11.98 8.18
CA ARG A 40 -4.86 12.05 9.59
C ARG A 40 -3.84 12.84 10.38
N THR A 41 -4.32 13.69 11.28
CA THR A 41 -3.49 14.42 12.23
C THR A 41 -3.93 14.06 13.65
N TYR A 42 -3.00 13.47 14.40
CA TYR A 42 -3.17 13.20 15.82
C TYR A 42 -2.50 14.29 16.63
N TYR A 43 -3.26 14.93 17.47
CA TYR A 43 -2.77 15.88 18.46
C TYR A 43 -2.62 15.14 19.78
N THR A 44 -1.41 15.12 20.36
CA THR A 44 -1.22 14.51 21.67
C THR A 44 -1.38 15.52 22.80
N LEU A 45 -1.50 15.01 24.00
CA LEU A 45 -1.23 15.80 25.18
C LEU A 45 0.26 16.09 25.26
N GLU A 46 0.64 17.15 25.96
CA GLU A 46 2.02 17.62 26.11
C GLU A 46 2.97 16.47 26.53
N GLY A 47 4.08 16.32 25.82
CA GLY A 47 5.08 15.28 26.07
C GLY A 47 4.66 13.84 25.73
N ARG A 48 3.45 13.63 25.17
CA ARG A 48 2.95 12.26 24.90
C ARG A 48 3.24 11.76 23.49
N LEU A 49 3.83 12.56 22.60
CA LEU A 49 4.17 12.15 21.24
C LEU A 49 5.14 10.95 21.19
N PRO A 50 6.18 10.82 22.04
CA PRO A 50 7.01 9.63 22.05
C PRO A 50 6.24 8.33 22.33
N ALA A 51 5.27 8.36 23.27
CA ALA A 51 4.43 7.22 23.58
C ALA A 51 3.48 6.88 22.42
N LEU A 52 2.95 7.88 21.70
CA LEU A 52 2.18 7.67 20.48
C LEU A 52 3.01 7.00 19.40
N ASN A 53 4.23 7.49 19.15
CA ASN A 53 5.14 6.96 18.14
C ASN A 53 5.52 5.50 18.45
N ALA A 54 5.80 5.17 19.71
CA ALA A 54 6.06 3.79 20.14
C ALA A 54 4.85 2.89 19.84
N ARG A 55 3.64 3.29 20.24
CA ARG A 55 2.40 2.55 19.95
C ARG A 55 2.20 2.33 18.45
N PHE A 56 2.46 3.35 17.61
CA PHE A 56 2.35 3.20 16.16
C PHE A 56 3.36 2.21 15.62
N LYS A 57 4.64 2.37 15.96
CA LYS A 57 5.74 1.53 15.50
C LYS A 57 5.56 0.06 15.90
N ASP A 58 5.20 -0.18 17.16
CA ASP A 58 5.22 -1.53 17.72
C ASP A 58 3.91 -2.30 17.45
N HIS A 59 2.79 -1.59 17.26
CA HIS A 59 1.47 -2.21 17.17
C HIS A 59 0.62 -1.70 16.00
N THR A 60 0.42 -0.36 15.89
CA THR A 60 -0.64 0.20 15.06
C THR A 60 -0.45 -0.08 13.57
N LEU A 61 0.77 0.05 13.03
CA LEU A 61 1.03 -0.12 11.60
C LEU A 61 0.61 -1.52 11.12
N LYS A 62 1.05 -2.57 11.81
CA LYS A 62 0.70 -3.96 11.45
C LYS A 62 -0.79 -4.24 11.59
N LEU A 63 -1.44 -3.62 12.58
CA LEU A 63 -2.88 -3.77 12.78
C LEU A 63 -3.70 -3.01 11.73
N PHE A 64 -3.22 -1.87 11.26
CA PHE A 64 -3.82 -1.19 10.11
C PHE A 64 -3.80 -2.09 8.87
N GLU A 65 -2.66 -2.71 8.55
CA GLU A 65 -2.55 -3.65 7.43
C GLU A 65 -3.45 -4.88 7.60
N LYS A 66 -3.49 -5.46 8.82
CA LYS A 66 -4.40 -6.57 9.17
C LYS A 66 -5.86 -6.23 8.85
N HIS A 67 -6.26 -4.98 9.01
CA HIS A 67 -7.62 -4.50 8.75
C HIS A 67 -7.78 -3.83 7.37
N GLY A 68 -6.85 -4.05 6.43
CA GLY A 68 -6.96 -3.61 5.05
C GLY A 68 -6.69 -2.12 4.81
N MET A 69 -6.06 -1.44 5.77
CA MET A 69 -5.59 -0.06 5.63
C MET A 69 -4.12 -0.06 5.21
N LYS A 70 -3.81 0.55 4.06
CA LYS A 70 -2.44 0.58 3.55
C LYS A 70 -1.68 1.78 4.12
N ASN A 71 -0.57 1.51 4.80
CA ASN A 71 0.33 2.53 5.33
C ASN A 71 1.10 3.21 4.20
N ILE A 72 1.08 4.55 4.12
CA ILE A 72 1.76 5.33 3.07
C ILE A 72 2.92 6.14 3.64
N VAL A 73 2.64 7.07 4.57
CA VAL A 73 3.67 7.92 5.17
C VAL A 73 3.26 8.35 6.57
N TYR A 74 4.27 8.54 7.43
CA TYR A 74 4.14 9.02 8.80
C TYR A 74 5.18 10.09 9.06
N GLY A 75 4.80 11.18 9.69
CA GLY A 75 5.72 12.28 9.96
C GLY A 75 5.26 13.21 11.07
N THR A 76 6.20 13.90 11.65
CA THR A 76 5.97 15.01 12.58
C THR A 76 6.17 16.31 11.83
N PRO A 77 5.22 17.26 11.86
CA PRO A 77 5.40 18.57 11.24
C PRO A 77 6.60 19.30 11.85
N ILE A 78 7.36 19.98 11.01
CA ILE A 78 8.51 20.79 11.42
C ILE A 78 8.35 22.22 10.91
N GLU A 79 8.94 23.18 11.62
CA GLU A 79 9.11 24.56 11.17
C GLU A 79 10.23 24.69 10.13
N LYS A 80 10.41 25.87 9.54
CA LYS A 80 11.47 26.14 8.56
C LYS A 80 12.89 25.91 9.12
N ASP A 81 13.06 26.08 10.40
CA ASP A 81 14.32 25.85 11.12
C ASP A 81 14.54 24.37 11.53
N GLY A 82 13.61 23.48 11.15
CA GLY A 82 13.67 22.05 11.42
C GLY A 82 13.13 21.62 12.79
N LYS A 83 12.63 22.54 13.61
CA LYS A 83 12.06 22.18 14.92
C LYS A 83 10.65 21.58 14.76
N PRO A 84 10.28 20.60 15.60
CA PRO A 84 8.93 20.04 15.61
C PRO A 84 7.87 21.10 15.92
N VAL A 85 6.75 21.06 15.19
CA VAL A 85 5.57 21.92 15.42
C VAL A 85 4.61 21.22 16.36
N GLY A 86 4.84 21.40 17.64
CA GLY A 86 3.98 20.84 18.69
C GLY A 86 3.99 19.31 18.71
N ASP A 87 3.15 18.75 19.56
CA ASP A 87 3.02 17.31 19.78
C ASP A 87 2.01 16.69 18.78
N LYS A 88 2.44 16.51 17.54
CA LYS A 88 1.57 16.02 16.45
C LYS A 88 2.21 14.87 15.67
N LEU A 89 1.40 13.88 15.34
CA LEU A 89 1.71 12.87 14.33
C LEU A 89 0.77 13.07 13.14
N VAL A 90 1.33 13.26 11.94
CA VAL A 90 0.58 13.32 10.68
C VAL A 90 0.89 12.08 9.87
N TYR A 91 -0.14 11.45 9.32
CA TYR A 91 0.07 10.28 8.47
C TYR A 91 -0.99 10.15 7.38
N LEU A 92 -0.64 9.41 6.34
CA LEU A 92 -1.48 9.13 5.19
C LEU A 92 -1.70 7.63 5.08
N LEU A 93 -2.95 7.24 4.95
CA LEU A 93 -3.38 5.88 4.62
C LEU A 93 -3.98 5.84 3.22
N ALA A 94 -3.92 4.69 2.56
CA ALA A 94 -4.70 4.44 1.36
C ALA A 94 -5.76 3.37 1.64
N HIS A 95 -6.96 3.59 1.10
CA HIS A 95 -8.13 2.75 1.22
C HIS A 95 -8.72 2.47 -0.16
N LYS A 96 -9.43 1.36 -0.32
CA LYS A 96 -10.15 1.06 -1.57
C LYS A 96 -11.31 2.04 -1.83
N SER A 97 -11.95 2.51 -0.77
CA SER A 97 -12.99 3.53 -0.79
C SER A 97 -13.16 4.15 0.60
N GLN A 98 -13.94 5.19 0.71
CA GLN A 98 -14.29 5.80 2.00
C GLN A 98 -15.12 4.86 2.89
N GLU A 99 -16.01 4.07 2.30
CA GLU A 99 -16.79 3.05 3.01
C GLU A 99 -15.87 1.94 3.54
N ALA A 100 -14.88 1.52 2.73
CA ALA A 100 -13.87 0.54 3.15
C ALA A 100 -13.04 1.07 4.33
N ALA A 101 -12.67 2.36 4.33
CA ALA A 101 -11.99 3.00 5.45
C ALA A 101 -12.82 2.93 6.73
N GLN A 102 -14.11 3.27 6.65
CA GLN A 102 -15.01 3.22 7.81
C GLN A 102 -15.13 1.80 8.37
N ALA A 103 -15.31 0.80 7.50
CA ALA A 103 -15.40 -0.61 7.91
C ALA A 103 -14.08 -1.09 8.56
N SER A 104 -12.92 -0.73 7.97
CA SER A 104 -11.60 -1.07 8.49
C SER A 104 -11.35 -0.47 9.87
N PHE A 105 -11.65 0.81 10.08
CA PHE A 105 -11.51 1.44 11.40
C PHE A 105 -12.48 0.88 12.43
N ALA A 106 -13.70 0.53 12.04
CA ALA A 106 -14.66 -0.11 12.94
C ALA A 106 -14.19 -1.50 13.39
N ALA A 107 -13.59 -2.28 12.50
CA ALA A 107 -13.01 -3.58 12.81
C ALA A 107 -11.74 -3.44 13.67
N PHE A 108 -10.83 -2.55 13.29
CA PHE A 108 -9.62 -2.23 14.04
C PHE A 108 -9.92 -1.79 15.46
N GLY A 109 -10.91 -0.92 15.68
CA GLY A 109 -11.28 -0.42 17.02
C GLY A 109 -11.78 -1.50 17.98
N LYS A 110 -12.23 -2.65 17.43
CA LYS A 110 -12.70 -3.82 18.21
C LYS A 110 -11.65 -4.92 18.32
N ASP A 111 -10.51 -4.79 17.64
CA ASP A 111 -9.45 -5.79 17.67
C ASP A 111 -8.85 -5.89 19.08
N PRO A 112 -8.82 -7.08 19.70
CA PRO A 112 -8.31 -7.25 21.06
C PRO A 112 -6.82 -6.88 21.17
N GLU A 113 -6.01 -7.07 20.11
CA GLU A 113 -4.61 -6.66 20.10
C GLU A 113 -4.49 -5.12 20.14
N TRP A 114 -5.36 -4.41 19.41
CA TRP A 114 -5.43 -2.96 19.47
C TRP A 114 -5.87 -2.46 20.85
N VAL A 115 -6.93 -3.04 21.39
CA VAL A 115 -7.43 -2.65 22.72
C VAL A 115 -6.33 -2.82 23.76
N ALA A 116 -5.65 -3.96 23.78
CA ALA A 116 -4.54 -4.23 24.70
C ALA A 116 -3.38 -3.24 24.53
N ALA A 117 -2.98 -2.94 23.29
CA ALA A 117 -1.89 -2.00 22.98
C ALA A 117 -2.25 -0.56 23.40
N ARG A 118 -3.48 -0.13 23.12
CA ARG A 118 -3.97 1.16 23.54
C ARG A 118 -3.95 1.29 25.06
N ASP A 119 -4.56 0.35 25.75
CA ASP A 119 -4.69 0.39 27.21
C ASP A 119 -3.33 0.30 27.91
N ALA A 120 -2.41 -0.50 27.38
CA ALA A 120 -1.03 -0.57 27.87
C ALA A 120 -0.28 0.77 27.71
N SER A 121 -0.45 1.44 26.55
CA SER A 121 0.22 2.71 26.27
C SER A 121 -0.38 3.91 27.03
N GLU A 122 -1.59 3.78 27.51
CA GLU A 122 -2.33 4.83 28.24
C GLU A 122 -2.42 4.60 29.75
N LYS A 123 -1.63 3.65 30.31
CA LYS A 123 -1.56 3.40 31.76
C LYS A 123 -1.21 4.66 32.55
N ASP A 124 -0.33 5.50 32.00
CA ASP A 124 0.10 6.77 32.63
C ASP A 124 -0.73 7.97 32.15
N GLY A 125 -1.93 7.71 31.66
CA GLY A 125 -2.86 8.71 31.17
C GLY A 125 -3.02 8.73 29.65
N LYS A 126 -4.02 9.45 29.21
CA LYS A 126 -4.41 9.60 27.80
C LYS A 126 -3.25 10.14 26.97
N ILE A 127 -3.10 9.65 25.75
CA ILE A 127 -2.08 10.11 24.81
C ILE A 127 -2.66 11.13 23.82
N VAL A 128 -3.77 10.81 23.17
CA VAL A 128 -4.34 11.61 22.08
C VAL A 128 -5.44 12.52 22.61
N SER A 129 -5.28 13.83 22.37
CA SER A 129 -6.29 14.84 22.73
C SER A 129 -7.35 15.00 21.64
N LYS A 130 -6.92 15.01 20.36
CA LYS A 130 -7.77 15.25 19.18
C LYS A 130 -7.27 14.46 17.99
N VAL A 131 -8.18 14.05 17.11
CA VAL A 131 -7.88 13.49 15.79
C VAL A 131 -8.62 14.30 14.74
N GLU A 132 -7.90 14.71 13.70
CA GLU A 132 -8.47 15.24 12.47
C GLU A 132 -8.27 14.24 11.35
N SER A 133 -9.25 14.14 10.47
CA SER A 133 -9.21 13.26 9.30
C SER A 133 -9.76 13.99 8.07
N GLN A 134 -9.08 13.85 6.94
CA GLN A 134 -9.48 14.41 5.67
C GLN A 134 -9.26 13.38 4.56
N PHE A 135 -10.30 13.09 3.77
CA PHE A 135 -10.18 12.24 2.60
C PHE A 135 -9.73 13.04 1.38
N LEU A 136 -8.86 12.41 0.58
CA LEU A 136 -8.30 12.97 -0.64
C LEU A 136 -8.54 11.98 -1.78
N VAL A 137 -9.04 12.48 -2.92
CA VAL A 137 -9.06 11.74 -4.18
C VAL A 137 -7.88 12.23 -5.02
N PRO A 138 -7.00 11.33 -5.50
CA PRO A 138 -5.89 11.74 -6.33
C PRO A 138 -6.35 12.50 -7.57
N THR A 139 -5.62 13.54 -7.93
CA THR A 139 -5.79 14.21 -9.22
C THR A 139 -5.20 13.34 -10.34
N ASP A 140 -5.56 13.62 -11.60
CA ASP A 140 -5.06 12.91 -12.78
C ASP A 140 -3.53 13.01 -12.94
N TYR A 141 -2.92 14.08 -12.44
CA TYR A 141 -1.46 14.30 -12.43
C TYR A 141 -0.77 13.83 -11.14
N SER A 142 -1.49 13.23 -10.19
CA SER A 142 -0.88 12.68 -8.98
C SER A 142 0.01 11.48 -9.31
N PRO A 143 1.24 11.38 -8.77
CA PRO A 143 2.09 10.20 -8.93
C PRO A 143 1.55 8.97 -8.17
N MET A 144 0.71 9.20 -7.16
CA MET A 144 -0.02 8.15 -6.42
C MET A 144 -1.47 8.12 -6.92
N LYS A 145 -1.97 6.93 -7.28
CA LYS A 145 -3.34 6.71 -7.77
C LYS A 145 -4.15 5.89 -6.78
#